data_df5274171ede40291b1c7418481e9ce9
#
_entry.id   df5274171ede40291b1c7418481e9ce9
#
_cell.length_a   1.000
_cell.length_b   1.000
_cell.length_c   1.000
_cell.angle_alpha   90.00
_cell.angle_beta   90.00
_cell.angle_gamma   90.00
#
_symmetry.space_group_name_H-M   'P 1'
#
loop_
_entity.id
_entity.type
_entity.pdbx_description
1 polymer ?
#
loop_
_entity_poly.entity_id
_entity_poly.type
_entity_poly.pdbx_seq_one_letter_code
_entity_poly.pdbx_strand_id
1 'polypeptide(L)'
;MSTAHRVAVVTGASQGIGAALVQAFRSRNYKVVATSRSIKPVADSDIATVRGDVADPNTADLVFKQALDRFDRVDTLVNNAGMFMAKPFTAYSKDDYAAYVATNVTGFFHMTQRAIEIMNKQGNGHVVTITTSLVDQPMTSVPAVLASLTKGALNAATKSLAIEYAKKGVRVNAVSAGIIKTSMHPPEAHQFLASLHPMGRMGEESDVVDAVMYLDSARFVTGEILHVDGGQAAGHHAIEQGTGLGDLRVAG
;
A
#
# COMPACT_ATOMS: atom_id res chain seq x y z
N MET A 1 -21.96 24.97 11.88
CA MET A 1 -20.63 24.40 12.15
C MET A 1 -20.06 23.93 10.83
N SER A 2 -19.00 24.54 10.32
CA SER A 2 -18.33 24.09 9.09
C SER A 2 -17.84 22.68 9.33
N THR A 3 -18.37 21.70 8.61
CA THR A 3 -17.83 20.33 8.58
C THR A 3 -16.49 20.40 7.88
N ALA A 4 -15.41 20.56 8.67
CA ALA A 4 -14.07 20.57 8.11
C ALA A 4 -13.88 19.27 7.32
N HIS A 5 -13.62 19.40 6.01
CA HIS A 5 -13.36 18.24 5.14
C HIS A 5 -12.08 17.54 5.58
N ARG A 6 -12.09 16.22 5.61
CA ARG A 6 -10.89 15.42 5.84
C ARG A 6 -9.99 15.44 4.60
N VAL A 7 -8.70 15.33 4.82
CA VAL A 7 -7.68 15.40 3.77
C VAL A 7 -6.88 14.10 3.73
N ALA A 8 -6.84 13.46 2.55
CA ALA A 8 -6.02 12.29 2.29
C ALA A 8 -4.85 12.63 1.37
N VAL A 9 -3.67 12.14 1.70
CA VAL A 9 -2.48 12.16 0.83
C VAL A 9 -2.28 10.75 0.30
N VAL A 10 -2.19 10.59 -1.03
CA VAL A 10 -2.00 9.27 -1.68
C VAL A 10 -0.76 9.31 -2.55
N THR A 11 0.20 8.42 -2.30
CA THR A 11 1.41 8.27 -3.12
C THR A 11 1.22 7.19 -4.19
N GLY A 12 1.96 7.28 -5.31
CA GLY A 12 1.78 6.34 -6.43
C GLY A 12 0.40 6.44 -7.10
N ALA A 13 -0.19 7.64 -7.11
CA ALA A 13 -1.60 7.89 -7.40
C ALA A 13 -1.97 7.99 -8.89
N SER A 14 -1.03 7.74 -9.82
CA SER A 14 -1.30 7.92 -11.26
C SER A 14 -2.04 6.76 -11.92
N GLN A 15 -2.07 5.58 -11.31
CA GLN A 15 -2.68 4.36 -11.86
C GLN A 15 -2.93 3.32 -10.75
N GLY A 16 -3.64 2.24 -11.09
CA GLY A 16 -3.80 1.07 -10.24
C GLY A 16 -4.45 1.42 -8.90
N ILE A 17 -4.02 0.75 -7.84
CA ILE A 17 -4.53 0.91 -6.47
C ILE A 17 -4.52 2.38 -6.04
N GLY A 18 -3.45 3.13 -6.35
CA GLY A 18 -3.34 4.54 -5.95
C GLY A 18 -4.40 5.43 -6.60
N ALA A 19 -4.68 5.25 -7.89
CA ALA A 19 -5.74 5.98 -8.58
C ALA A 19 -7.13 5.60 -8.05
N ALA A 20 -7.39 4.31 -7.81
CA ALA A 20 -8.63 3.83 -7.21
C ALA A 20 -8.85 4.41 -5.80
N LEU A 21 -7.80 4.51 -4.99
CA LEU A 21 -7.86 5.15 -3.67
C LEU A 21 -8.20 6.64 -3.74
N VAL A 22 -7.62 7.39 -4.70
CA VAL A 22 -7.99 8.79 -4.91
C VAL A 22 -9.50 8.94 -5.15
N GLN A 23 -10.08 8.11 -6.02
CA GLN A 23 -11.52 8.12 -6.30
C GLN A 23 -12.35 7.72 -5.08
N ALA A 24 -11.91 6.72 -4.32
CA ALA A 24 -12.61 6.26 -3.13
C ALA A 24 -12.61 7.31 -2.00
N PHE A 25 -11.51 8.02 -1.79
CA PHE A 25 -11.48 9.13 -0.84
C PHE A 25 -12.36 10.30 -1.31
N ARG A 26 -12.35 10.64 -2.62
CA ARG A 26 -13.22 11.67 -3.18
C ARG A 26 -14.70 11.35 -3.01
N SER A 27 -15.12 10.10 -3.27
CA SER A 27 -16.51 9.66 -3.09
C SER A 27 -17.00 9.76 -1.64
N ARG A 28 -16.07 9.82 -0.68
CA ARG A 28 -16.33 10.03 0.76
C ARG A 28 -16.11 11.48 1.21
N ASN A 29 -16.12 12.42 0.27
CA ASN A 29 -15.98 13.86 0.49
C ASN A 29 -14.65 14.29 1.14
N TYR A 30 -13.57 13.52 0.94
CA TYR A 30 -12.23 13.98 1.28
C TYR A 30 -11.70 14.94 0.23
N LYS A 31 -10.89 15.90 0.65
CA LYS A 31 -9.92 16.55 -0.22
C LYS A 31 -8.73 15.61 -0.38
N VAL A 32 -8.12 15.59 -1.55
CA VAL A 32 -7.02 14.65 -1.83
C VAL A 32 -5.80 15.37 -2.37
N VAL A 33 -4.63 15.04 -1.84
CA VAL A 33 -3.35 15.37 -2.47
C VAL A 33 -2.77 14.08 -3.06
N ALA A 34 -2.70 14.03 -4.39
CA ALA A 34 -2.25 12.87 -5.14
C ALA A 34 -0.84 13.13 -5.68
N THR A 35 0.11 12.20 -5.46
CA THR A 35 1.48 12.33 -5.96
C THR A 35 1.96 11.09 -6.69
N SER A 36 2.68 11.30 -7.77
CA SER A 36 3.50 10.31 -8.47
C SER A 36 4.46 10.98 -9.46
N ARG A 37 5.41 10.22 -9.99
CA ARG A 37 6.36 10.71 -11.02
C ARG A 37 5.68 11.12 -12.33
N SER A 38 4.52 10.53 -12.64
CA SER A 38 3.80 10.71 -13.91
C SER A 38 2.40 11.29 -13.77
N ILE A 39 2.02 11.75 -12.57
CA ILE A 39 0.68 12.29 -12.34
C ILE A 39 0.43 13.54 -13.18
N LYS A 40 -0.77 13.63 -13.73
CA LYS A 40 -1.22 14.79 -14.51
C LYS A 40 -2.20 15.62 -13.67
N PRO A 41 -2.27 16.94 -13.90
CA PRO A 41 -3.31 17.77 -13.30
C PRO A 41 -4.71 17.24 -13.64
N VAL A 42 -5.64 17.38 -12.68
CA VAL A 42 -7.05 17.03 -12.85
C VAL A 42 -7.92 18.26 -12.65
N ALA A 43 -9.12 18.25 -13.24
CA ALA A 43 -10.03 19.39 -13.18
C ALA A 43 -10.77 19.52 -11.82
N ASP A 44 -10.80 18.46 -10.99
CA ASP A 44 -11.46 18.50 -9.68
C ASP A 44 -10.69 19.42 -8.72
N SER A 45 -11.33 20.51 -8.28
CA SER A 45 -10.77 21.49 -7.35
C SER A 45 -10.43 20.89 -5.97
N ASP A 46 -11.01 19.76 -5.63
CA ASP A 46 -10.80 19.02 -4.38
C ASP A 46 -9.63 18.03 -4.46
N ILE A 47 -8.98 17.96 -5.61
CA ILE A 47 -7.76 17.19 -5.80
C ILE A 47 -6.59 18.14 -6.11
N ALA A 48 -5.54 18.07 -5.31
CA ALA A 48 -4.25 18.66 -5.64
C ALA A 48 -3.33 17.57 -6.18
N THR A 49 -2.63 17.84 -7.27
CA THR A 49 -1.64 16.91 -7.83
C THR A 49 -0.24 17.47 -7.68
N VAL A 50 0.69 16.64 -7.20
CA VAL A 50 2.11 16.98 -7.07
C VAL A 50 2.93 15.95 -7.82
N ARG A 51 3.61 16.38 -8.89
CA ARG A 51 4.53 15.50 -9.60
C ARG A 51 5.87 15.44 -8.88
N GLY A 52 6.31 14.22 -8.51
CA GLY A 52 7.60 14.03 -7.85
C GLY A 52 7.91 12.56 -7.58
N ASP A 53 9.15 12.29 -7.23
CA ASP A 53 9.60 10.98 -6.77
C ASP A 53 9.56 10.98 -5.23
N VAL A 54 8.90 10.00 -4.64
CA VAL A 54 8.82 9.87 -3.17
C VAL A 54 10.18 9.68 -2.49
N ALA A 55 11.18 9.20 -3.23
CA ALA A 55 12.57 9.07 -2.76
C ALA A 55 13.28 10.44 -2.59
N ASP A 56 12.78 11.49 -3.24
CA ASP A 56 13.28 12.85 -3.08
C ASP A 56 12.58 13.53 -1.89
N PRO A 57 13.30 13.96 -0.84
CA PRO A 57 12.70 14.64 0.31
C PRO A 57 11.93 15.91 -0.08
N ASN A 58 12.37 16.63 -1.11
CA ASN A 58 11.66 17.81 -1.60
C ASN A 58 10.24 17.47 -2.10
N THR A 59 10.02 16.26 -2.59
CA THR A 59 8.67 15.82 -2.99
C THR A 59 7.75 15.76 -1.78
N ALA A 60 8.21 15.23 -0.64
CA ALA A 60 7.41 15.21 0.58
C ALA A 60 7.08 16.64 1.04
N ASP A 61 8.08 17.53 1.07
CA ASP A 61 7.86 18.94 1.44
C ASP A 61 6.81 19.61 0.56
N LEU A 62 6.87 19.43 -0.77
CA LEU A 62 5.90 19.98 -1.70
C LEU A 62 4.50 19.38 -1.53
N VAL A 63 4.38 18.07 -1.32
CA VAL A 63 3.09 17.38 -1.11
C VAL A 63 2.40 17.92 0.14
N PHE A 64 3.11 17.98 1.26
CA PHE A 64 2.51 18.43 2.52
C PHE A 64 2.30 19.94 2.56
N LYS A 65 3.16 20.72 1.88
CA LYS A 65 2.90 22.15 1.66
C LYS A 65 1.59 22.36 0.89
N GLN A 66 1.35 21.62 -0.20
CA GLN A 66 0.09 21.68 -0.95
C GLN A 66 -1.12 21.28 -0.11
N ALA A 67 -0.98 20.25 0.76
CA ALA A 67 -2.06 19.84 1.65
C ALA A 67 -2.43 20.97 2.64
N LEU A 68 -1.43 21.60 3.25
CA LEU A 68 -1.65 22.68 4.21
C LEU A 68 -2.13 23.98 3.55
N ASP A 69 -1.51 24.41 2.45
CA ASP A 69 -1.89 25.66 1.77
C ASP A 69 -3.32 25.63 1.20
N ARG A 70 -3.77 24.45 0.71
CA ARG A 70 -5.10 24.34 0.07
C ARG A 70 -6.19 23.85 1.01
N PHE A 71 -5.85 23.03 2.00
CA PHE A 71 -6.83 22.28 2.79
C PHE A 71 -6.60 22.36 4.30
N ASP A 72 -5.56 23.02 4.77
CA ASP A 72 -5.21 23.31 6.17
C ASP A 72 -4.92 22.10 7.07
N ARG A 73 -4.93 20.87 6.53
CA ARG A 73 -4.80 19.66 7.36
C ARG A 73 -4.34 18.44 6.58
N VAL A 74 -3.97 17.39 7.31
CA VAL A 74 -3.73 16.04 6.81
C VAL A 74 -4.32 15.03 7.77
N ASP A 75 -5.32 14.25 7.34
CA ASP A 75 -5.99 13.25 8.17
C ASP A 75 -5.51 11.83 7.88
N THR A 76 -5.20 11.53 6.62
CA THR A 76 -4.77 10.20 6.20
C THR A 76 -3.63 10.31 5.20
N LEU A 77 -2.54 9.56 5.45
CA LEU A 77 -1.50 9.29 4.45
C LEU A 77 -1.62 7.84 3.99
N VAL A 78 -1.67 7.62 2.67
CA VAL A 78 -1.54 6.29 2.08
C VAL A 78 -0.20 6.18 1.35
N ASN A 79 0.74 5.44 1.94
CA ASN A 79 1.99 5.03 1.31
C ASN A 79 1.71 3.87 0.36
N ASN A 80 1.33 4.18 -0.88
CA ASN A 80 1.06 3.20 -1.94
C ASN A 80 2.17 3.17 -2.99
N ALA A 81 2.96 4.25 -3.16
CA ALA A 81 4.11 4.22 -4.06
C ALA A 81 5.06 3.09 -3.69
N GLY A 82 5.37 2.25 -4.66
CA GLY A 82 6.23 1.11 -4.48
C GLY A 82 6.63 0.49 -5.81
N MET A 83 7.65 -0.34 -5.78
CA MET A 83 8.06 -1.13 -6.92
C MET A 83 8.08 -2.61 -6.57
N PHE A 84 7.88 -3.43 -7.59
CA PHE A 84 7.95 -4.88 -7.53
C PHE A 84 8.64 -5.43 -8.77
N MET A 85 9.51 -6.43 -8.57
CA MET A 85 10.17 -7.19 -9.62
C MET A 85 10.52 -8.56 -9.05
N ALA A 86 10.05 -9.62 -9.68
CA ALA A 86 10.43 -10.98 -9.32
C ALA A 86 11.70 -11.38 -10.06
N LYS A 87 12.74 -11.75 -9.32
CA LYS A 87 14.01 -12.28 -9.83
C LYS A 87 14.62 -13.27 -8.82
N PRO A 88 15.38 -14.29 -9.27
CA PRO A 88 16.27 -15.01 -8.38
C PRO A 88 17.20 -14.06 -7.64
N PHE A 89 17.51 -14.34 -6.37
CA PHE A 89 18.31 -13.44 -5.53
C PHE A 89 19.63 -13.03 -6.17
N THR A 90 20.35 -13.96 -6.76
CA THR A 90 21.65 -13.75 -7.41
C THR A 90 21.57 -12.97 -8.72
N ALA A 91 20.37 -12.74 -9.26
CA ALA A 91 20.14 -11.97 -10.49
C ALA A 91 19.81 -10.48 -10.22
N TYR A 92 19.60 -10.09 -8.96
CA TYR A 92 19.45 -8.68 -8.63
C TYR A 92 20.77 -7.94 -8.73
N SER A 93 20.74 -6.80 -9.41
CA SER A 93 21.87 -5.87 -9.48
C SER A 93 21.92 -4.94 -8.26
N LYS A 94 23.05 -4.22 -8.11
CA LYS A 94 23.16 -3.14 -7.12
C LYS A 94 22.15 -2.01 -7.38
N ASP A 95 21.85 -1.75 -8.65
CA ASP A 95 20.87 -0.72 -9.04
C ASP A 95 19.44 -1.15 -8.72
N ASP A 96 19.10 -2.43 -8.92
CA ASP A 96 17.82 -2.97 -8.46
C ASP A 96 17.65 -2.76 -6.95
N TYR A 97 18.66 -3.12 -6.16
CA TYR A 97 18.64 -2.93 -4.72
C TYR A 97 18.48 -1.45 -4.33
N ALA A 98 19.29 -0.57 -4.93
CA ALA A 98 19.21 0.86 -4.66
C ALA A 98 17.81 1.44 -5.00
N ALA A 99 17.24 1.04 -6.14
CA ALA A 99 15.90 1.47 -6.54
C ALA A 99 14.80 0.99 -5.59
N TYR A 100 14.90 -0.27 -5.09
CA TYR A 100 13.96 -0.80 -4.10
C TYR A 100 14.03 -0.04 -2.79
N VAL A 101 15.24 0.21 -2.27
CA VAL A 101 15.43 0.97 -1.04
C VAL A 101 14.93 2.41 -1.21
N ALA A 102 15.31 3.06 -2.30
CA ALA A 102 14.89 4.43 -2.59
C ALA A 102 13.36 4.57 -2.62
N THR A 103 12.67 3.73 -3.42
CA THR A 103 11.23 3.87 -3.59
C THR A 103 10.46 3.37 -2.36
N ASN A 104 10.73 2.13 -1.90
CA ASN A 104 9.90 1.49 -0.88
C ASN A 104 10.23 1.96 0.54
N VAL A 105 11.52 2.19 0.87
CA VAL A 105 11.96 2.51 2.24
C VAL A 105 12.16 4.02 2.41
N THR A 106 13.00 4.64 1.57
CA THR A 106 13.30 6.08 1.69
C THR A 106 12.05 6.92 1.41
N GLY A 107 11.26 6.54 0.39
CA GLY A 107 9.98 7.20 0.10
C GLY A 107 8.98 7.10 1.26
N PHE A 108 8.83 5.90 1.84
CA PHE A 108 8.02 5.74 3.06
C PHE A 108 8.51 6.64 4.20
N PHE A 109 9.83 6.69 4.43
CA PHE A 109 10.41 7.50 5.51
C PHE A 109 10.07 8.98 5.36
N HIS A 110 10.37 9.59 4.21
CA HIS A 110 10.11 11.01 3.97
C HIS A 110 8.63 11.37 4.09
N MET A 111 7.77 10.60 3.43
CA MET A 111 6.33 10.86 3.44
C MET A 111 5.73 10.67 4.83
N THR A 112 6.12 9.61 5.55
CA THR A 112 5.55 9.28 6.86
C THR A 112 6.03 10.25 7.93
N GLN A 113 7.31 10.64 7.92
CA GLN A 113 7.85 11.59 8.88
C GLN A 113 7.10 12.94 8.80
N ARG A 114 6.96 13.50 7.59
CA ARG A 114 6.24 14.77 7.40
C ARG A 114 4.76 14.69 7.74
N ALA A 115 4.09 13.58 7.40
CA ALA A 115 2.70 13.36 7.78
C ALA A 115 2.53 13.33 9.30
N ILE A 116 3.35 12.55 10.00
CA ILE A 116 3.27 12.41 11.46
C ILE A 116 3.58 13.72 12.18
N GLU A 117 4.51 14.53 11.70
CA GLU A 117 4.76 15.87 12.25
C GLU A 117 3.50 16.76 12.25
N ILE A 118 2.73 16.70 11.16
CA ILE A 118 1.48 17.46 11.03
C ILE A 118 0.39 16.85 11.90
N MET A 119 0.18 15.54 11.78
CA MET A 119 -0.85 14.77 12.50
C MET A 119 -0.67 14.87 14.03
N ASN A 120 0.58 14.86 14.49
CA ASN A 120 0.91 15.01 15.91
C ASN A 120 0.51 16.39 16.45
N LYS A 121 0.71 17.46 15.67
CA LYS A 121 0.25 18.82 16.02
C LYS A 121 -1.28 18.93 16.01
N GLN A 122 -1.93 18.19 15.11
CA GLN A 122 -3.40 18.12 15.02
C GLN A 122 -4.03 17.28 16.14
N GLY A 123 -3.27 16.40 16.80
CA GLY A 123 -3.76 15.44 17.77
C GLY A 123 -4.62 14.32 17.16
N ASN A 124 -4.56 14.15 15.84
CA ASN A 124 -5.31 13.11 15.10
C ASN A 124 -4.66 12.85 13.76
N GLY A 125 -4.63 11.58 13.34
CA GLY A 125 -4.14 11.18 12.03
C GLY A 125 -4.15 9.67 11.81
N HIS A 126 -3.96 9.28 10.55
CA HIS A 126 -3.85 7.88 10.16
C HIS A 126 -2.83 7.68 9.04
N VAL A 127 -1.91 6.75 9.20
CA VAL A 127 -0.99 6.31 8.16
C VAL A 127 -1.35 4.88 7.77
N VAL A 128 -1.56 4.62 6.48
CA VAL A 128 -1.75 3.28 5.91
C VAL A 128 -0.67 3.02 4.88
N THR A 129 -0.04 1.85 4.96
CA THR A 129 1.03 1.46 4.02
C THR A 129 0.62 0.22 3.24
N ILE A 130 0.76 0.23 1.92
CA ILE A 130 0.50 -0.95 1.06
C ILE A 130 1.75 -1.81 1.01
N THR A 131 1.69 -2.99 1.64
CA THR A 131 2.76 -3.98 1.69
C THR A 131 2.46 -5.19 0.82
N THR A 132 2.93 -6.38 1.15
CA THR A 132 2.71 -7.60 0.36
C THR A 132 2.67 -8.85 1.22
N SER A 133 1.80 -9.79 0.89
CA SER A 133 1.71 -11.12 1.50
C SER A 133 3.00 -11.94 1.38
N LEU A 134 3.88 -11.61 0.43
CA LEU A 134 5.19 -12.28 0.25
C LEU A 134 6.15 -12.05 1.43
N VAL A 135 5.85 -11.12 2.34
CA VAL A 135 6.60 -10.96 3.61
C VAL A 135 6.32 -12.15 4.53
N ASP A 136 5.06 -12.56 4.62
CA ASP A 136 4.60 -13.59 5.54
C ASP A 136 4.59 -14.98 4.89
N GLN A 137 4.31 -15.06 3.57
CA GLN A 137 4.27 -16.30 2.79
C GLN A 137 5.04 -16.13 1.47
N PRO A 138 6.37 -16.33 1.48
CA PRO A 138 7.17 -16.36 0.25
C PRO A 138 6.85 -17.60 -0.60
N MET A 139 6.97 -17.45 -1.92
CA MET A 139 6.65 -18.49 -2.90
C MET A 139 7.85 -18.74 -3.81
N THR A 140 8.15 -20.02 -4.09
CA THR A 140 9.21 -20.41 -5.02
C THR A 140 8.94 -19.98 -6.46
N SER A 141 7.66 -19.93 -6.85
CA SER A 141 7.19 -19.51 -8.18
C SER A 141 7.29 -17.99 -8.40
N VAL A 142 7.43 -17.21 -7.32
CA VAL A 142 7.58 -15.73 -7.37
C VAL A 142 8.76 -15.32 -6.48
N PRO A 143 10.00 -15.55 -6.91
CA PRO A 143 11.18 -15.15 -6.13
C PRO A 143 11.27 -13.62 -6.08
N ALA A 144 11.05 -13.04 -4.90
CA ALA A 144 10.89 -11.59 -4.72
C ALA A 144 11.53 -11.06 -3.42
N VAL A 145 12.77 -11.51 -3.13
CA VAL A 145 13.43 -11.21 -1.85
C VAL A 145 13.56 -9.71 -1.57
N LEU A 146 13.81 -8.85 -2.59
CA LEU A 146 13.91 -7.40 -2.36
C LEU A 146 12.55 -6.78 -2.03
N ALA A 147 11.45 -7.30 -2.57
CA ALA A 147 10.11 -6.88 -2.17
C ALA A 147 9.83 -7.28 -0.72
N SER A 148 10.13 -8.53 -0.34
CA SER A 148 9.95 -9.02 1.03
C SER A 148 10.85 -8.27 2.02
N LEU A 149 12.12 -8.03 1.68
CA LEU A 149 13.05 -7.26 2.51
C LEU A 149 12.56 -5.84 2.77
N THR A 150 12.23 -5.10 1.71
CA THR A 150 11.85 -3.69 1.84
C THR A 150 10.46 -3.51 2.44
N LYS A 151 9.46 -4.29 2.00
CA LYS A 151 8.10 -4.22 2.55
C LYS A 151 7.96 -4.86 3.93
N GLY A 152 8.79 -5.86 4.26
CA GLY A 152 8.91 -6.39 5.62
C GLY A 152 9.42 -5.36 6.61
N ALA A 153 10.37 -4.51 6.19
CA ALA A 153 10.81 -3.37 6.99
C ALA A 153 9.63 -2.40 7.27
N LEU A 154 8.73 -2.18 6.31
CA LEU A 154 7.54 -1.34 6.50
C LEU A 154 6.53 -1.97 7.48
N ASN A 155 6.36 -3.30 7.48
CA ASN A 155 5.53 -4.01 8.47
C ASN A 155 6.08 -3.80 9.89
N ALA A 156 7.40 -3.89 10.07
CA ALA A 156 8.04 -3.62 11.35
C ALA A 156 7.90 -2.15 11.77
N ALA A 157 8.13 -1.21 10.86
CA ALA A 157 7.95 0.23 11.10
C ALA A 157 6.51 0.58 11.46
N THR A 158 5.52 -0.04 10.82
CA THR A 158 4.09 0.14 11.13
C THR A 158 3.79 -0.14 12.60
N LYS A 159 4.28 -1.26 13.14
CA LYS A 159 4.06 -1.62 14.54
C LYS A 159 4.78 -0.66 15.50
N SER A 160 6.03 -0.29 15.19
CA SER A 160 6.82 0.62 16.01
C SER A 160 6.17 2.01 16.09
N LEU A 161 5.81 2.60 14.94
CA LEU A 161 5.16 3.91 14.89
C LEU A 161 3.76 3.91 15.53
N ALA A 162 3.01 2.80 15.38
CA ALA A 162 1.71 2.67 16.03
C ALA A 162 1.80 2.82 17.55
N ILE A 163 2.79 2.18 18.18
CA ILE A 163 3.02 2.28 19.64
C ILE A 163 3.54 3.67 20.02
N GLU A 164 4.48 4.23 19.26
CA GLU A 164 5.09 5.53 19.55
C GLU A 164 4.07 6.68 19.52
N TYR A 165 3.12 6.63 18.57
CA TYR A 165 2.20 7.74 18.32
C TYR A 165 0.75 7.50 18.77
N ALA A 166 0.39 6.33 19.31
CA ALA A 166 -0.98 6.02 19.76
C ALA A 166 -1.55 7.06 20.73
N LYS A 167 -0.77 7.43 21.77
CA LYS A 167 -1.19 8.43 22.76
C LYS A 167 -1.28 9.85 22.22
N LYS A 168 -0.74 10.09 21.02
CA LYS A 168 -0.78 11.37 20.29
C LYS A 168 -1.94 11.42 19.28
N GLY A 169 -2.80 10.39 19.28
CA GLY A 169 -3.96 10.31 18.40
C GLY A 169 -3.64 9.90 16.96
N VAL A 170 -2.41 9.43 16.66
CA VAL A 170 -2.03 8.96 15.33
C VAL A 170 -2.06 7.44 15.29
N ARG A 171 -2.83 6.87 14.37
CA ARG A 171 -2.87 5.44 14.07
C ARG A 171 -1.96 5.11 12.90
N VAL A 172 -1.33 3.95 12.93
CA VAL A 172 -0.47 3.48 11.84
C VAL A 172 -0.79 2.01 11.56
N ASN A 173 -1.21 1.70 10.34
CA ASN A 173 -1.56 0.35 9.91
C ASN A 173 -0.98 0.05 8.54
N ALA A 174 -1.02 -1.20 8.11
CA ALA A 174 -0.67 -1.62 6.76
C ALA A 174 -1.73 -2.54 6.16
N VAL A 175 -1.80 -2.57 4.84
CA VAL A 175 -2.54 -3.56 4.06
C VAL A 175 -1.52 -4.43 3.34
N SER A 176 -1.49 -5.72 3.71
CA SER A 176 -0.65 -6.75 3.11
C SER A 176 -1.40 -7.35 1.92
N ALA A 177 -1.13 -6.82 0.72
CA ALA A 177 -1.84 -7.22 -0.48
C ALA A 177 -1.23 -8.48 -1.11
N GLY A 178 -2.08 -9.35 -1.64
CA GLY A 178 -1.70 -10.39 -2.59
C GLY A 178 -1.38 -9.81 -3.97
N ILE A 179 -1.56 -10.62 -5.02
CA ILE A 179 -1.37 -10.15 -6.39
C ILE A 179 -2.66 -9.50 -6.88
N ILE A 180 -2.62 -8.19 -7.08
CA ILE A 180 -3.75 -7.37 -7.48
C ILE A 180 -3.71 -7.10 -8.98
N LYS A 181 -4.83 -7.26 -9.65
CA LYS A 181 -4.98 -7.03 -11.09
C LYS A 181 -4.86 -5.54 -11.39
N THR A 182 -3.73 -5.16 -11.93
CA THR A 182 -3.39 -3.79 -12.33
C THR A 182 -2.62 -3.84 -13.65
N SER A 183 -2.30 -2.70 -14.24
CA SER A 183 -1.46 -2.59 -15.43
C SER A 183 -0.03 -3.16 -15.26
N MET A 184 0.37 -3.50 -14.04
CA MET A 184 1.65 -4.17 -13.75
C MET A 184 1.67 -5.63 -14.22
N HIS A 185 0.51 -6.26 -14.36
CA HIS A 185 0.38 -7.68 -14.70
C HIS A 185 -0.25 -7.84 -16.08
N PRO A 186 0.50 -8.37 -17.07
CA PRO A 186 -0.02 -8.55 -18.41
C PRO A 186 -1.12 -9.64 -18.43
N PRO A 187 -2.15 -9.50 -19.29
CA PRO A 187 -3.32 -10.39 -19.30
C PRO A 187 -2.99 -11.88 -19.42
N GLU A 188 -1.95 -12.22 -20.16
CA GLU A 188 -1.48 -13.60 -20.36
C GLU A 188 -0.98 -14.26 -19.08
N ALA A 189 -0.57 -13.49 -18.08
CA ALA A 189 -0.14 -13.99 -16.79
C ALA A 189 -1.30 -14.20 -15.78
N HIS A 190 -2.50 -13.64 -16.06
CA HIS A 190 -3.57 -13.58 -15.07
C HIS A 190 -4.02 -14.95 -14.58
N GLN A 191 -4.12 -15.96 -15.46
CA GLN A 191 -4.52 -17.32 -15.06
C GLN A 191 -3.52 -17.93 -14.09
N PHE A 192 -2.22 -17.81 -14.40
CA PHE A 192 -1.16 -18.29 -13.49
C PHE A 192 -1.18 -17.52 -12.17
N LEU A 193 -1.26 -16.19 -12.21
CA LEU A 193 -1.28 -15.34 -11.01
C LEU A 193 -2.51 -15.60 -10.13
N ALA A 194 -3.66 -15.89 -10.74
CA ALA A 194 -4.88 -16.29 -10.03
C ALA A 194 -4.70 -17.60 -9.25
N SER A 195 -4.03 -18.60 -9.86
CA SER A 195 -3.79 -19.92 -9.23
C SER A 195 -2.86 -19.86 -8.01
N LEU A 196 -2.15 -18.75 -7.81
CA LEU A 196 -1.30 -18.53 -6.64
C LEU A 196 -2.08 -18.14 -5.38
N HIS A 197 -3.40 -17.93 -5.50
CA HIS A 197 -4.26 -17.58 -4.37
C HIS A 197 -5.23 -18.72 -4.07
N PRO A 198 -5.41 -19.09 -2.79
CA PRO A 198 -6.43 -20.09 -2.41
C PRO A 198 -7.84 -19.78 -2.91
N MET A 199 -8.21 -18.51 -3.04
CA MET A 199 -9.50 -18.09 -3.60
C MET A 199 -9.60 -18.27 -5.13
N GLY A 200 -8.55 -18.73 -5.83
CA GLY A 200 -8.55 -18.99 -7.27
C GLY A 200 -8.67 -17.76 -8.16
N ARG A 201 -8.47 -16.56 -7.62
CA ARG A 201 -8.49 -15.30 -8.38
C ARG A 201 -7.40 -14.36 -7.93
N MET A 202 -7.00 -13.46 -8.80
CA MET A 202 -6.27 -12.26 -8.38
C MET A 202 -7.20 -11.34 -7.56
N GLY A 203 -6.62 -10.52 -6.68
CA GLY A 203 -7.36 -9.42 -6.10
C GLY A 203 -7.68 -8.34 -7.14
N GLU A 204 -8.76 -7.62 -6.93
CA GLU A 204 -9.08 -6.40 -7.68
C GLU A 204 -8.62 -5.16 -6.88
N GLU A 205 -8.47 -4.02 -7.54
CA GLU A 205 -8.11 -2.77 -6.85
C GLU A 205 -9.11 -2.42 -5.74
N SER A 206 -10.40 -2.74 -5.95
CA SER A 206 -11.46 -2.56 -4.95
C SER A 206 -11.23 -3.36 -3.67
N ASP A 207 -10.68 -4.57 -3.74
CA ASP A 207 -10.41 -5.38 -2.54
C ASP A 207 -9.43 -4.64 -1.60
N VAL A 208 -8.41 -3.98 -2.16
CA VAL A 208 -7.44 -3.18 -1.39
C VAL A 208 -8.06 -1.85 -0.92
N VAL A 209 -8.84 -1.20 -1.79
CA VAL A 209 -9.55 0.05 -1.44
C VAL A 209 -10.46 -0.18 -0.23
N ASP A 210 -11.25 -1.23 -0.21
CA ASP A 210 -12.17 -1.53 0.89
C ASP A 210 -11.42 -1.74 2.21
N ALA A 211 -10.28 -2.41 2.19
CA ALA A 211 -9.42 -2.58 3.37
C ALA A 211 -8.86 -1.25 3.88
N VAL A 212 -8.36 -0.38 3.00
CA VAL A 212 -7.88 0.96 3.37
C VAL A 212 -9.00 1.79 3.98
N MET A 213 -10.21 1.76 3.37
CA MET A 213 -11.36 2.51 3.87
C MET A 213 -11.87 1.96 5.21
N TYR A 214 -11.82 0.63 5.41
CA TYR A 214 -12.08 0.02 6.72
C TYR A 214 -11.11 0.54 7.77
N LEU A 215 -9.80 0.45 7.54
CA LEU A 215 -8.77 0.91 8.46
C LEU A 215 -8.88 2.43 8.73
N ASP A 216 -9.26 3.23 7.73
CA ASP A 216 -9.47 4.66 7.90
C ASP A 216 -10.62 4.96 8.88
N SER A 217 -11.70 4.19 8.82
CA SER A 217 -12.87 4.34 9.70
C SER A 217 -12.72 3.65 11.07
N ALA A 218 -11.88 2.62 11.18
CA ALA A 218 -11.73 1.78 12.36
C ALA A 218 -10.85 2.46 13.44
N ARG A 219 -11.45 3.33 14.24
CA ARG A 219 -10.75 4.23 15.19
C ARG A 219 -9.99 3.51 16.31
N PHE A 220 -10.28 2.24 16.56
CA PHE A 220 -9.63 1.44 17.62
C PHE A 220 -8.64 0.41 17.06
N VAL A 221 -8.22 0.58 15.79
CA VAL A 221 -7.25 -0.28 15.10
C VAL A 221 -5.98 0.51 14.82
N THR A 222 -4.85 0.07 15.40
CA THR A 222 -3.51 0.59 15.14
C THR A 222 -2.48 -0.52 15.32
N GLY A 223 -1.41 -0.51 14.51
CA GLY A 223 -0.37 -1.55 14.49
C GLY A 223 -0.77 -2.82 13.72
N GLU A 224 -1.92 -2.80 13.04
CA GLU A 224 -2.45 -3.92 12.28
C GLU A 224 -1.79 -4.04 10.90
N ILE A 225 -1.54 -5.28 10.49
CA ILE A 225 -1.15 -5.67 9.13
C ILE A 225 -2.32 -6.49 8.56
N LEU A 226 -3.25 -5.82 7.92
CA LEU A 226 -4.46 -6.44 7.38
C LEU A 226 -4.16 -7.16 6.06
N HIS A 227 -4.31 -8.48 6.03
CA HIS A 227 -4.11 -9.28 4.82
C HIS A 227 -5.31 -9.16 3.87
N VAL A 228 -5.01 -8.81 2.61
CA VAL A 228 -5.96 -8.76 1.49
C VAL A 228 -5.31 -9.53 0.33
N ASP A 229 -5.24 -10.83 0.46
CA ASP A 229 -4.35 -11.68 -0.32
C ASP A 229 -5.01 -12.97 -0.82
N GLY A 230 -6.34 -13.08 -0.72
CA GLY A 230 -7.08 -14.27 -1.15
C GLY A 230 -6.67 -15.55 -0.42
N GLY A 231 -6.12 -15.42 0.80
CA GLY A 231 -5.70 -16.53 1.65
C GLY A 231 -4.24 -16.93 1.51
N GLN A 232 -3.41 -16.21 0.73
CA GLN A 232 -2.00 -16.57 0.53
C GLN A 232 -1.23 -16.73 1.85
N ALA A 233 -1.37 -15.79 2.77
CA ALA A 233 -0.67 -15.80 4.04
C ALA A 233 -1.28 -16.74 5.09
N ALA A 234 -2.46 -17.34 4.82
CA ALA A 234 -3.13 -18.22 5.77
C ALA A 234 -2.52 -19.64 5.81
N GLY A 235 -1.73 -20.03 4.82
CA GLY A 235 -1.07 -21.32 4.77
C GLY A 235 -0.65 -21.77 3.38
N HIS A 236 -0.25 -23.03 3.27
CA HIS A 236 0.07 -23.63 1.98
C HIS A 236 -1.19 -24.11 1.27
N HIS A 237 -1.27 -23.91 -0.04
CA HIS A 237 -2.25 -24.54 -0.90
C HIS A 237 -1.54 -25.18 -2.10
N ALA A 238 -2.04 -26.34 -2.54
CA ALA A 238 -1.55 -26.98 -3.74
C ALA A 238 -2.06 -26.17 -4.95
N ILE A 239 -1.14 -25.79 -5.85
CA ILE A 239 -1.54 -25.33 -7.18
C ILE A 239 -2.00 -26.61 -7.90
N GLU A 240 -3.29 -26.76 -8.15
CA GLU A 240 -3.83 -27.91 -8.90
C GLU A 240 -3.25 -27.92 -10.32
N GLN A 241 -2.19 -28.68 -10.50
CA GLN A 241 -1.79 -29.14 -11.83
C GLN A 241 -2.68 -30.32 -12.15
N GLY A 242 -3.83 -30.11 -12.78
CA GLY A 242 -4.64 -31.03 -13.58
C GLY A 242 -4.83 -32.51 -13.23
N THR A 243 -4.33 -32.99 -12.09
CA THR A 243 -4.55 -34.36 -11.58
C THR A 243 -4.80 -34.24 -10.08
N GLY A 244 -6.07 -34.07 -9.72
CA GLY A 244 -6.49 -34.12 -8.34
C GLY A 244 -5.97 -35.40 -7.69
N LEU A 245 -5.61 -35.32 -6.41
CA LEU A 245 -5.49 -36.44 -5.50
C LEU A 245 -6.89 -37.08 -5.34
N GLY A 246 -7.46 -37.57 -6.46
CA GLY A 246 -8.57 -38.50 -6.44
C GLY A 246 -8.03 -39.81 -5.84
N ASP A 247 -8.60 -40.23 -4.72
CA ASP A 247 -8.39 -41.53 -4.06
C ASP A 247 -7.22 -41.72 -3.09
N LEU A 248 -6.93 -40.75 -2.23
CA LEU A 248 -6.43 -41.08 -0.90
C LEU A 248 -7.62 -41.38 0.02
N ARG A 249 -8.17 -42.62 -0.06
CA ARG A 249 -8.99 -43.18 1.02
C ARG A 249 -8.08 -43.38 2.21
N VAL A 250 -8.22 -42.55 3.24
CA VAL A 250 -7.69 -42.84 4.57
C VAL A 250 -8.53 -44.02 5.07
N ALA A 251 -7.97 -45.25 4.99
CA ALA A 251 -8.53 -46.39 5.71
C ALA A 251 -8.36 -46.11 7.20
N GLY A 252 -9.49 -46.00 7.92
CA GLY A 252 -9.57 -45.89 9.36
C GLY A 252 -9.13 -47.18 10.07
#